data_422b5af85a3eca676e41fce9853dc6af
#
_entry.id   422b5af85a3eca676e41fce9853dc6af
#
_cell.length_a   1.000
_cell.length_b   1.000
_cell.length_c   1.000
_cell.angle_alpha   90.00
_cell.angle_beta   90.00
_cell.angle_gamma   90.00
#
_symmetry.space_group_name_H-M   'P 1'
#
loop_
_entity.id
_entity.type
_entity.pdbx_description
1 polymer ?
#
loop_
_entity_poly.entity_id
_entity_poly.type
_entity_poly.pdbx_seq_one_letter_code
_entity_poly.pdbx_strand_id
1 'polypeptide(L)'
;MTAEEIIQQILSKHPEVSRNQILENLEAEKSKTGGLIADETLLRLIAARYGVEILQDRVYRKLSISHLVPGLNDVTVTGRVVAVYPPRTFEGKKSGKFASLMIADKDAVLRVILWNDKVELIETGELKAGQIVRFSHGYTREDRKDKVELHLGNRSQIEVEPKNIKADEYPLIGKFATKINKITKAHENIHLTGTVKELFPASTFTRSDMSTGTIMRFTLADETGEIPVVVWNEKAEELGKSLKINANLQLVNAKIKENTNGKLEAHVNSYTYVEVSERLDF
;
A
#
# COMPACT_ATOMS: atom_id res chain seq x y z
N MET A 1 11.87 6.96 -22.82
CA MET A 1 11.52 7.65 -24.08
C MET A 1 12.79 7.79 -24.90
N THR A 2 12.80 7.26 -26.11
CA THR A 2 13.94 7.26 -27.04
C THR A 2 14.11 8.62 -27.72
N ALA A 3 15.28 8.87 -28.31
CA ALA A 3 15.56 10.09 -29.09
C ALA A 3 14.49 10.30 -30.20
N GLU A 4 14.10 9.22 -30.89
CA GLU A 4 13.10 9.26 -31.94
C GLU A 4 11.70 9.67 -31.43
N GLU A 5 11.28 9.15 -30.29
CA GLU A 5 9.99 9.51 -29.68
C GLU A 5 9.95 10.99 -29.27
N ILE A 6 11.07 11.56 -28.81
CA ILE A 6 11.18 12.99 -28.48
C ILE A 6 11.04 13.83 -29.75
N ILE A 7 11.73 13.46 -30.82
CA ILE A 7 11.65 14.15 -32.11
C ILE A 7 10.20 14.14 -32.62
N GLN A 8 9.52 13.01 -32.58
CA GLN A 8 8.12 12.88 -33.00
C GLN A 8 7.17 13.76 -32.18
N GLN A 9 7.39 13.89 -30.87
CA GLN A 9 6.59 14.79 -30.04
C GLN A 9 6.80 16.27 -30.40
N ILE A 10 8.03 16.67 -30.72
CA ILE A 10 8.31 18.04 -31.19
C ILE A 10 7.55 18.29 -32.50
N LEU A 11 7.70 17.40 -33.47
CA LEU A 11 7.06 17.51 -34.79
C LEU A 11 5.54 17.51 -34.71
N SER A 12 4.94 16.74 -33.79
CA SER A 12 3.47 16.70 -33.62
C SER A 12 2.88 17.99 -33.06
N LYS A 13 3.63 18.71 -32.23
CA LYS A 13 3.19 19.99 -31.64
C LYS A 13 3.61 21.21 -32.47
N HIS A 14 4.66 21.05 -33.28
CA HIS A 14 5.24 22.07 -34.10
C HIS A 14 5.41 21.61 -35.56
N PRO A 15 4.30 21.53 -36.33
CA PRO A 15 4.33 21.05 -37.73
C PRO A 15 5.17 21.94 -38.65
N GLU A 16 5.45 23.19 -38.25
CA GLU A 16 6.29 24.14 -38.94
C GLU A 16 7.80 23.84 -38.85
N VAL A 17 8.20 22.99 -37.90
CA VAL A 17 9.59 22.60 -37.69
C VAL A 17 9.89 21.32 -38.45
N SER A 18 10.97 21.31 -39.22
CA SER A 18 11.37 20.12 -39.92
C SER A 18 12.26 19.21 -39.02
N ARG A 19 12.24 17.90 -39.31
CA ARG A 19 13.12 16.93 -38.64
C ARG A 19 14.60 17.32 -38.78
N ASN A 20 14.99 17.82 -39.97
CA ASN A 20 16.36 18.24 -40.22
C ASN A 20 16.81 19.36 -39.29
N GLN A 21 15.92 20.37 -39.07
CA GLN A 21 16.20 21.49 -38.16
C GLN A 21 16.42 21.00 -36.72
N ILE A 22 15.66 19.98 -36.27
CA ILE A 22 15.85 19.38 -34.93
C ILE A 22 17.21 18.67 -34.84
N LEU A 23 17.61 17.93 -35.88
CA LEU A 23 18.87 17.22 -35.93
C LEU A 23 20.06 18.19 -36.01
N GLU A 24 19.97 19.27 -36.79
CA GLU A 24 20.99 20.33 -36.84
C GLU A 24 21.16 21.01 -35.47
N ASN A 25 20.05 21.29 -34.77
CA ASN A 25 20.10 21.82 -33.41
C ASN A 25 20.75 20.82 -32.43
N LEU A 26 20.49 19.53 -32.59
CA LEU A 26 21.11 18.48 -31.78
C LEU A 26 22.65 18.44 -31.99
N GLU A 27 23.10 18.45 -33.24
CA GLU A 27 24.52 18.45 -33.54
C GLU A 27 25.23 19.74 -33.07
N ALA A 28 24.55 20.88 -33.14
CA ALA A 28 25.05 22.12 -32.59
C ALA A 28 25.23 22.08 -31.06
N GLU A 29 24.29 21.50 -30.36
CA GLU A 29 24.36 21.34 -28.89
C GLU A 29 25.41 20.26 -28.50
N LYS A 30 25.55 19.17 -29.27
CA LYS A 30 26.63 18.20 -29.10
C LYS A 30 28.00 18.83 -29.18
N SER A 31 28.19 19.67 -30.20
CA SER A 31 29.47 20.36 -30.39
C SER A 31 29.80 21.29 -29.23
N LYS A 32 28.81 21.99 -28.63
CA LYS A 32 29.02 22.86 -27.47
C LYS A 32 29.39 22.07 -26.21
N THR A 33 28.89 20.85 -26.08
CA THR A 33 29.06 20.02 -24.88
C THR A 33 30.19 19.02 -25.02
N GLY A 34 30.93 19.04 -26.14
CA GLY A 34 32.03 18.12 -26.41
C GLY A 34 31.61 16.65 -26.46
N GLY A 35 30.32 16.37 -26.76
CA GLY A 35 29.78 15.01 -26.83
C GLY A 35 29.59 14.33 -25.48
N LEU A 36 29.71 15.02 -24.35
CA LEU A 36 29.62 14.46 -23.00
C LEU A 36 28.16 14.22 -22.55
N ILE A 37 27.17 14.80 -23.25
CA ILE A 37 25.76 14.70 -22.90
C ILE A 37 25.04 13.78 -23.89
N ALA A 38 24.24 12.85 -23.40
CA ALA A 38 23.45 11.94 -24.23
C ALA A 38 22.42 12.68 -25.09
N ASP A 39 22.18 12.18 -26.31
CA ASP A 39 21.28 12.74 -27.31
C ASP A 39 19.88 13.00 -26.78
N GLU A 40 19.34 12.06 -26.01
CA GLU A 40 18.01 12.20 -25.40
C GLU A 40 17.93 13.39 -24.45
N THR A 41 19.01 13.71 -23.73
CA THR A 41 19.07 14.85 -22.82
C THR A 41 19.12 16.16 -23.59
N LEU A 42 19.90 16.21 -24.65
CA LEU A 42 19.97 17.39 -25.54
C LEU A 42 18.66 17.62 -26.28
N LEU A 43 18.02 16.57 -26.77
CA LEU A 43 16.70 16.66 -27.42
C LEU A 43 15.61 17.16 -26.48
N ARG A 44 15.66 16.83 -25.20
CA ARG A 44 14.73 17.39 -24.18
C ARG A 44 14.96 18.88 -23.97
N LEU A 45 16.20 19.33 -23.96
CA LEU A 45 16.53 20.75 -23.93
C LEU A 45 16.00 21.49 -25.16
N ILE A 46 16.12 20.88 -26.33
CA ILE A 46 15.58 21.41 -27.59
C ILE A 46 14.05 21.46 -27.53
N ALA A 47 13.40 20.37 -27.07
CA ALA A 47 11.96 20.32 -26.89
C ALA A 47 11.42 21.42 -25.95
N ALA A 48 12.12 21.66 -24.83
CA ALA A 48 11.76 22.73 -23.89
C ALA A 48 11.86 24.14 -24.54
N ARG A 49 12.82 24.37 -25.45
CA ARG A 49 12.90 25.63 -26.21
C ARG A 49 11.72 25.84 -27.15
N TYR A 50 11.15 24.74 -27.66
CA TYR A 50 9.90 24.78 -28.44
C TYR A 50 8.64 24.78 -27.55
N GLY A 51 8.77 24.90 -26.19
CA GLY A 51 7.64 24.83 -25.27
C GLY A 51 6.99 23.45 -25.20
N VAL A 52 7.68 22.41 -25.68
CA VAL A 52 7.21 21.03 -25.60
C VAL A 52 7.71 20.42 -24.30
N GLU A 53 6.83 20.29 -23.33
CA GLU A 53 7.12 19.52 -22.11
C GLU A 53 7.23 18.04 -22.48
N ILE A 54 8.45 17.56 -22.55
CA ILE A 54 8.71 16.13 -22.58
C ILE A 54 8.61 15.65 -21.14
N LEU A 55 7.45 15.13 -20.76
CA LEU A 55 7.30 14.45 -19.51
C LEU A 55 8.41 13.38 -19.46
N GLN A 56 9.41 13.61 -18.61
CA GLN A 56 10.27 12.51 -18.25
C GLN A 56 9.33 11.42 -17.73
N ASP A 57 9.29 10.28 -18.40
CA ASP A 57 9.22 9.04 -17.67
C ASP A 57 10.46 9.09 -16.76
N ARG A 58 10.31 9.71 -15.60
CA ARG A 58 11.24 9.43 -14.52
C ARG A 58 11.20 7.92 -14.44
N VAL A 59 12.29 7.27 -14.87
CA VAL A 59 12.54 5.89 -14.52
C VAL A 59 12.71 5.98 -13.00
N TYR A 60 11.57 6.03 -12.31
CA TYR A 60 11.56 5.78 -10.89
C TYR A 60 12.18 4.40 -10.79
N ARG A 61 13.42 4.34 -10.34
CA ARG A 61 13.98 3.06 -9.95
C ARG A 61 12.94 2.47 -9.04
N LYS A 62 12.21 1.48 -9.54
CA LYS A 62 11.13 0.81 -8.84
C LYS A 62 11.78 0.16 -7.62
N LEU A 63 11.80 0.91 -6.50
CA LEU A 63 12.36 0.42 -5.27
C LEU A 63 11.39 -0.66 -4.77
N SER A 64 11.85 -1.90 -4.69
CA SER A 64 11.06 -2.96 -4.07
C SER A 64 10.91 -2.65 -2.57
N ILE A 65 9.71 -2.92 -2.04
CA ILE A 65 9.42 -2.78 -0.61
C ILE A 65 10.44 -3.55 0.24
N SER A 66 10.88 -4.73 -0.21
CA SER A 66 11.87 -5.56 0.48
C SER A 66 13.26 -4.92 0.63
N HIS A 67 13.59 -3.90 -0.17
CA HIS A 67 14.87 -3.19 -0.11
C HIS A 67 14.81 -1.88 0.67
N LEU A 68 13.67 -1.53 1.23
CA LEU A 68 13.55 -0.33 2.05
C LEU A 68 14.25 -0.52 3.40
N VAL A 69 15.00 0.48 3.78
CA VAL A 69 15.64 0.59 5.10
C VAL A 69 15.16 1.87 5.79
N PRO A 70 15.22 1.96 7.12
CA PRO A 70 14.88 3.20 7.82
C PRO A 70 15.82 4.35 7.45
N GLY A 71 15.31 5.58 7.51
CA GLY A 71 16.11 6.80 7.28
C GLY A 71 16.25 7.24 5.83
N LEU A 72 15.63 6.56 4.87
CA LEU A 72 15.59 7.02 3.48
C LEU A 72 14.68 8.25 3.36
N ASN A 73 15.10 9.20 2.52
CA ASN A 73 14.33 10.37 2.15
C ASN A 73 14.07 10.36 0.63
N ASP A 74 13.01 11.03 0.22
CA ASP A 74 12.63 11.15 -1.21
C ASP A 74 12.36 9.79 -1.89
N VAL A 75 11.69 8.90 -1.17
CA VAL A 75 11.39 7.54 -1.63
C VAL A 75 10.14 7.52 -2.51
N THR A 76 10.21 6.80 -3.61
CA THR A 76 9.04 6.47 -4.44
C THR A 76 8.78 4.97 -4.40
N VAL A 77 7.57 4.60 -3.99
CA VAL A 77 7.11 3.21 -3.88
C VAL A 77 5.77 3.05 -4.57
N THR A 78 5.59 1.94 -5.24
CA THR A 78 4.30 1.55 -5.84
C THR A 78 3.88 0.21 -5.27
N GLY A 79 2.60 0.07 -4.94
CA GLY A 79 2.05 -1.17 -4.41
C GLY A 79 0.53 -1.24 -4.52
N ARG A 80 -0.03 -2.42 -4.33
CA ARG A 80 -1.48 -2.62 -4.17
C ARG A 80 -1.86 -2.32 -2.72
N VAL A 81 -2.87 -1.52 -2.51
CA VAL A 81 -3.47 -1.30 -1.19
C VAL A 81 -4.16 -2.59 -0.75
N VAL A 82 -3.70 -3.19 0.33
CA VAL A 82 -4.24 -4.45 0.86
C VAL A 82 -5.03 -4.28 2.15
N ALA A 83 -4.89 -3.12 2.80
CA ALA A 83 -5.68 -2.75 3.97
C ALA A 83 -5.68 -1.23 4.15
N VAL A 84 -6.79 -0.68 4.61
CA VAL A 84 -6.93 0.73 5.00
C VAL A 84 -7.49 0.78 6.41
N TYR A 85 -6.87 1.59 7.27
CA TYR A 85 -7.29 1.74 8.66
C TYR A 85 -7.94 3.10 8.88
N PRO A 86 -8.96 3.18 9.75
CA PRO A 86 -9.63 4.44 10.06
C PRO A 86 -8.66 5.52 10.51
N PRO A 87 -8.91 6.79 10.15
CA PRO A 87 -8.16 7.93 10.65
C PRO A 87 -8.19 8.02 12.17
N ARG A 88 -7.11 8.56 12.73
CA ARG A 88 -6.96 8.83 14.17
C ARG A 88 -6.42 10.24 14.37
N THR A 89 -6.89 10.88 15.42
CA THR A 89 -6.34 12.15 15.89
C THR A 89 -5.23 11.91 16.90
N PHE A 90 -4.31 12.83 16.97
CA PHE A 90 -3.31 12.89 18.05
C PHE A 90 -3.24 14.31 18.58
N GLU A 91 -3.00 14.39 19.88
CA GLU A 91 -2.79 15.64 20.60
C GLU A 91 -1.38 15.65 21.21
N GLY A 92 -0.72 16.81 21.19
CA GLY A 92 0.63 16.98 21.72
C GLY A 92 1.10 18.41 21.53
N LYS A 93 2.42 18.63 21.37
CA LYS A 93 2.97 19.96 21.01
C LYS A 93 2.38 20.51 19.70
N LYS A 94 1.93 19.63 18.82
CA LYS A 94 1.11 19.90 17.63
C LYS A 94 0.01 18.87 17.61
N SER A 95 -1.21 19.29 17.37
CA SER A 95 -2.34 18.40 17.10
C SER A 95 -2.44 18.11 15.59
N GLY A 96 -3.02 16.99 15.24
CA GLY A 96 -3.21 16.60 13.85
C GLY A 96 -3.96 15.29 13.73
N LYS A 97 -4.10 14.83 12.48
CA LYS A 97 -4.66 13.52 12.16
C LYS A 97 -3.69 12.68 11.35
N PHE A 98 -3.80 11.39 11.48
CA PHE A 98 -3.09 10.45 10.64
C PHE A 98 -3.96 9.25 10.31
N ALA A 99 -3.69 8.63 9.21
CA ALA A 99 -4.25 7.33 8.85
C ALA A 99 -3.12 6.40 8.42
N SER A 100 -3.35 5.11 8.48
CA SER A 100 -2.41 4.13 7.97
C SER A 100 -3.08 3.19 6.99
N LEU A 101 -2.28 2.65 6.10
CA LEU A 101 -2.68 1.61 5.18
C LEU A 101 -1.54 0.61 5.01
N MET A 102 -1.84 -0.56 4.47
CA MET A 102 -0.85 -1.54 4.06
C MET A 102 -0.83 -1.63 2.55
N ILE A 103 0.35 -1.64 1.95
CA ILE A 103 0.53 -1.91 0.53
C ILE A 103 1.38 -3.15 0.33
N ALA A 104 1.19 -3.83 -0.79
CA ALA A 104 2.00 -4.96 -1.19
C ALA A 104 2.58 -4.73 -2.59
N ASP A 105 3.85 -5.07 -2.76
CA ASP A 105 4.45 -5.33 -4.06
C ASP A 105 4.65 -6.83 -4.27
N LYS A 106 5.38 -7.25 -5.31
CA LYS A 106 5.62 -8.67 -5.57
C LYS A 106 6.37 -9.41 -4.46
N ASP A 107 7.12 -8.69 -3.61
CA ASP A 107 8.10 -9.29 -2.69
C ASP A 107 7.74 -9.10 -1.21
N ALA A 108 7.04 -8.01 -0.85
CA ALA A 108 6.80 -7.66 0.54
C ALA A 108 5.53 -6.81 0.76
N VAL A 109 5.17 -6.66 2.03
CA VAL A 109 4.09 -5.78 2.51
C VAL A 109 4.70 -4.65 3.33
N LEU A 110 4.21 -3.42 3.14
CA LEU A 110 4.70 -2.21 3.79
C LEU A 110 3.55 -1.45 4.46
N ARG A 111 3.76 -0.98 5.67
CA ARG A 111 2.86 -0.01 6.29
C ARG A 111 3.18 1.40 5.82
N VAL A 112 2.15 2.14 5.44
CA VAL A 112 2.24 3.54 5.00
C VAL A 112 1.44 4.41 5.93
N ILE A 113 2.02 5.52 6.38
CA ILE A 113 1.41 6.50 7.28
C ILE A 113 1.15 7.79 6.51
N LEU A 114 -0.11 8.18 6.44
CA LEU A 114 -0.56 9.44 5.86
C LEU A 114 -0.76 10.47 6.97
N TRP A 115 -0.23 11.67 6.77
CA TRP A 115 -0.35 12.76 7.74
C TRP A 115 -1.25 13.89 7.23
N ASN A 116 -2.07 14.42 8.11
CA ASN A 116 -2.90 15.63 7.96
C ASN A 116 -3.72 15.66 6.66
N ASP A 117 -3.38 16.50 5.69
CA ASP A 117 -4.08 16.67 4.40
C ASP A 117 -4.20 15.37 3.60
N LYS A 118 -3.19 14.49 3.66
CA LYS A 118 -3.22 13.20 2.95
C LYS A 118 -4.26 12.22 3.47
N VAL A 119 -4.75 12.43 4.69
CA VAL A 119 -5.79 11.58 5.32
C VAL A 119 -7.13 11.72 4.60
N GLU A 120 -7.39 12.87 3.97
CA GLU A 120 -8.62 13.15 3.25
C GLU A 120 -8.94 12.09 2.17
N LEU A 121 -7.93 11.59 1.48
CA LEU A 121 -8.12 10.54 0.46
C LEU A 121 -8.74 9.25 1.02
N ILE A 122 -8.52 8.95 2.31
CA ILE A 122 -9.16 7.82 2.98
C ILE A 122 -10.57 8.21 3.45
N GLU A 123 -10.74 9.41 3.99
CA GLU A 123 -12.03 9.92 4.47
C GLU A 123 -13.06 10.05 3.34
N THR A 124 -12.63 10.46 2.15
CA THR A 124 -13.48 10.57 0.94
C THR A 124 -13.71 9.23 0.24
N GLY A 125 -12.93 8.21 0.58
CA GLY A 125 -12.97 6.90 -0.08
C GLY A 125 -12.31 6.87 -1.47
N GLU A 126 -11.53 7.91 -1.81
CA GLU A 126 -10.71 7.90 -3.04
C GLU A 126 -9.59 6.86 -2.97
N LEU A 127 -9.06 6.65 -1.78
CA LEU A 127 -8.02 5.65 -1.51
C LEU A 127 -8.59 4.49 -0.70
N LYS A 128 -8.68 3.31 -1.33
CA LYS A 128 -9.29 2.11 -0.75
C LYS A 128 -8.53 0.83 -1.11
N ALA A 129 -8.83 -0.25 -0.41
CA ALA A 129 -8.23 -1.56 -0.67
C ALA A 129 -8.53 -2.03 -2.11
N GLY A 130 -7.59 -2.79 -2.68
CA GLY A 130 -7.62 -3.30 -4.05
C GLY A 130 -6.92 -2.42 -5.07
N GLN A 131 -6.84 -1.10 -4.86
CA GLN A 131 -6.25 -0.15 -5.81
C GLN A 131 -4.72 -0.25 -5.86
N ILE A 132 -4.15 0.06 -7.03
CA ILE A 132 -2.71 0.29 -7.18
C ILE A 132 -2.43 1.77 -6.90
N VAL A 133 -1.42 2.03 -6.08
CA VAL A 133 -1.05 3.39 -5.69
C VAL A 133 0.45 3.59 -5.81
N ARG A 134 0.85 4.76 -6.32
CA ARG A 134 2.22 5.25 -6.28
C ARG A 134 2.33 6.36 -5.25
N PHE A 135 3.25 6.19 -4.32
CA PHE A 135 3.65 7.19 -3.34
C PHE A 135 5.02 7.74 -3.73
N SER A 136 5.12 9.06 -3.85
CA SER A 136 6.37 9.75 -4.19
C SER A 136 6.75 10.74 -3.11
N HIS A 137 8.04 11.03 -2.99
CA HIS A 137 8.61 11.95 -2.01
C HIS A 137 8.26 11.59 -0.55
N GLY A 138 8.14 10.28 -0.28
CA GLY A 138 7.99 9.76 1.07
C GLY A 138 9.34 9.65 1.79
N TYR A 139 9.29 9.36 3.08
CA TYR A 139 10.47 9.05 3.88
C TYR A 139 10.20 7.81 4.74
N THR A 140 11.26 7.03 5.00
CA THR A 140 11.14 5.80 5.79
C THR A 140 11.56 6.02 7.23
N ARG A 141 10.87 5.36 8.14
CA ARG A 141 11.20 5.29 9.57
C ARG A 141 11.07 3.86 10.06
N GLU A 142 11.63 3.63 11.21
CA GLU A 142 11.43 2.41 11.99
C GLU A 142 10.25 2.59 12.94
N ASP A 143 9.38 1.60 13.03
CA ASP A 143 8.32 1.55 14.02
C ASP A 143 8.87 1.05 15.38
N ARG A 144 8.01 0.93 16.38
CA ARG A 144 8.37 0.47 17.72
C ARG A 144 8.78 -1.02 17.78
N LYS A 145 8.71 -1.74 16.65
CA LYS A 145 9.01 -3.15 16.51
C LYS A 145 10.11 -3.40 15.47
N ASP A 146 10.92 -2.37 15.22
CA ASP A 146 12.04 -2.39 14.29
C ASP A 146 11.64 -2.71 12.84
N LYS A 147 10.36 -2.41 12.47
CA LYS A 147 9.85 -2.57 11.11
C LYS A 147 9.86 -1.25 10.37
N VAL A 148 10.21 -1.32 9.08
CA VAL A 148 10.21 -0.13 8.22
C VAL A 148 8.76 0.29 7.92
N GLU A 149 8.50 1.60 8.05
CA GLU A 149 7.27 2.26 7.63
C GLU A 149 7.58 3.37 6.62
N LEU A 150 6.70 3.58 5.65
CA LEU A 150 6.75 4.74 4.76
C LEU A 150 5.84 5.85 5.30
N HIS A 151 6.37 7.04 5.44
CA HIS A 151 5.63 8.21 5.91
C HIS A 151 5.45 9.21 4.76
N LEU A 152 4.22 9.72 4.62
CA LEU A 152 3.84 10.70 3.60
C LEU A 152 3.50 12.02 4.29
N GLY A 153 4.39 13.00 4.12
CA GLY A 153 4.21 14.37 4.63
C GLY A 153 3.72 15.33 3.55
N ASN A 154 3.78 16.62 3.83
CA ASN A 154 3.22 17.68 2.98
C ASN A 154 3.78 17.68 1.54
N ARG A 155 5.06 17.33 1.35
CA ARG A 155 5.69 17.27 0.02
C ARG A 155 5.40 15.99 -0.76
N SER A 156 4.89 14.98 -0.07
CA SER A 156 4.60 13.69 -0.69
C SER A 156 3.42 13.79 -1.65
N GLN A 157 3.47 13.00 -2.73
CA GLN A 157 2.41 12.89 -3.73
C GLN A 157 1.85 11.47 -3.71
N ILE A 158 0.55 11.36 -3.96
CA ILE A 158 -0.19 10.11 -4.02
C ILE A 158 -0.91 10.07 -5.37
N GLU A 159 -0.58 9.08 -6.17
CA GLU A 159 -1.20 8.81 -7.46
C GLU A 159 -1.96 7.50 -7.37
N VAL A 160 -3.29 7.58 -7.41
CA VAL A 160 -4.18 6.41 -7.37
C VAL A 160 -4.40 5.93 -8.80
N GLU A 161 -4.32 4.62 -9.02
CA GLU A 161 -4.44 3.95 -10.32
C GLU A 161 -3.54 4.57 -11.43
N PRO A 162 -2.21 4.57 -11.25
CA PRO A 162 -1.28 5.15 -12.22
C PRO A 162 -1.40 4.46 -13.59
N LYS A 163 -1.56 5.24 -14.65
CA LYS A 163 -1.85 4.75 -16.01
C LYS A 163 -0.81 3.79 -16.60
N ASN A 164 0.44 3.87 -16.14
CA ASN A 164 1.57 3.13 -16.71
C ASN A 164 1.96 1.88 -15.90
N ILE A 165 1.04 1.35 -15.08
CA ILE A 165 1.31 0.21 -14.21
C ILE A 165 0.34 -0.91 -14.52
N LYS A 166 0.88 -2.12 -14.67
CA LYS A 166 0.09 -3.33 -14.83
C LYS A 166 -0.29 -3.87 -13.46
N ALA A 167 -1.59 -3.96 -13.18
CA ALA A 167 -2.12 -4.43 -11.90
C ALA A 167 -1.66 -5.86 -11.54
N ASP A 168 -1.42 -6.71 -12.54
CA ASP A 168 -0.96 -8.09 -12.39
C ASP A 168 0.44 -8.21 -11.77
N GLU A 169 1.24 -7.12 -11.81
CA GLU A 169 2.56 -7.09 -11.17
C GLU A 169 2.46 -6.93 -9.65
N TYR A 170 1.28 -6.63 -9.11
CA TYR A 170 1.04 -6.36 -7.69
C TYR A 170 0.04 -7.38 -7.14
N PRO A 171 0.49 -8.36 -6.38
CA PRO A 171 -0.35 -9.45 -5.92
C PRO A 171 -1.39 -8.99 -4.89
N LEU A 172 -2.45 -9.79 -4.76
CA LEU A 172 -3.40 -9.69 -3.66
C LEU A 172 -2.75 -10.16 -2.36
N ILE A 173 -3.34 -9.78 -1.22
CA ILE A 173 -2.81 -10.10 0.12
C ILE A 173 -2.70 -11.61 0.36
N GLY A 174 -3.50 -12.43 -0.31
CA GLY A 174 -3.45 -13.88 -0.20
C GLY A 174 -2.06 -14.48 -0.45
N LYS A 175 -1.24 -13.86 -1.31
CA LYS A 175 0.16 -14.26 -1.51
C LYS A 175 1.02 -14.18 -0.24
N PHE A 176 0.68 -13.26 0.66
CA PHE A 176 1.40 -13.03 1.92
C PHE A 176 0.70 -13.63 3.12
N ALA A 177 -0.39 -14.35 2.91
CA ALA A 177 -1.11 -15.03 3.98
C ALA A 177 -0.30 -16.22 4.51
N THR A 178 -0.26 -16.31 5.82
CA THR A 178 0.36 -17.46 6.51
C THR A 178 -0.64 -18.61 6.51
N LYS A 179 -0.23 -19.77 6.03
CA LYS A 179 -1.06 -20.98 6.11
C LYS A 179 -1.28 -21.38 7.57
N ILE A 180 -2.51 -21.80 7.91
CA ILE A 180 -2.91 -22.06 9.30
C ILE A 180 -2.01 -23.10 9.96
N ASN A 181 -1.63 -24.17 9.25
CA ASN A 181 -0.72 -25.20 9.77
C ASN A 181 0.73 -24.73 10.00
N LYS A 182 1.09 -23.54 9.53
CA LYS A 182 2.42 -22.94 9.74
C LYS A 182 2.46 -21.93 10.87
N ILE A 183 1.32 -21.66 11.50
CA ILE A 183 1.24 -20.68 12.61
C ILE A 183 1.94 -21.26 13.83
N THR A 184 2.80 -20.45 14.45
CA THR A 184 3.54 -20.77 15.66
C THR A 184 3.44 -19.64 16.68
N LYS A 185 3.85 -19.88 17.92
CA LYS A 185 3.94 -18.85 18.98
C LYS A 185 4.89 -17.70 18.66
N ALA A 186 5.84 -17.91 17.74
CA ALA A 186 6.77 -16.86 17.32
C ALA A 186 6.11 -15.81 16.40
N HIS A 187 4.95 -16.11 15.84
CA HIS A 187 4.20 -15.17 15.03
C HIS A 187 3.48 -14.15 15.92
N GLU A 188 3.73 -12.87 15.69
CA GLU A 188 3.01 -11.81 16.41
C GLU A 188 1.79 -11.31 15.65
N ASN A 189 2.02 -10.83 14.43
CA ASN A 189 0.98 -10.29 13.56
C ASN A 189 1.17 -10.87 12.16
N ILE A 190 0.13 -11.50 11.65
CA ILE A 190 0.14 -12.20 10.35
C ILE A 190 -1.07 -11.84 9.50
N HIS A 191 -1.01 -12.22 8.25
CA HIS A 191 -2.14 -12.16 7.34
C HIS A 191 -2.72 -13.56 7.20
N LEU A 192 -4.04 -13.67 7.22
CA LEU A 192 -4.78 -14.91 7.08
C LEU A 192 -5.85 -14.78 6.01
N THR A 193 -6.06 -15.83 5.27
CA THR A 193 -7.19 -15.99 4.35
C THR A 193 -7.86 -17.32 4.62
N GLY A 194 -9.17 -17.37 4.53
CA GLY A 194 -9.91 -18.62 4.76
C GLY A 194 -11.40 -18.44 4.76
N THR A 195 -12.10 -19.51 5.07
CA THR A 195 -13.56 -19.56 5.12
C THR A 195 -14.03 -19.74 6.58
N VAL A 196 -15.11 -19.07 6.94
CA VAL A 196 -15.75 -19.20 8.26
C VAL A 196 -16.46 -20.56 8.33
N LYS A 197 -16.02 -21.42 9.25
CA LYS A 197 -16.63 -22.77 9.48
C LYS A 197 -17.69 -22.74 10.56
N GLU A 198 -17.38 -22.08 11.67
CA GLU A 198 -18.28 -21.95 12.81
C GLU A 198 -18.36 -20.49 13.22
N LEU A 199 -19.52 -20.09 13.68
CA LEU A 199 -19.77 -18.72 14.07
C LEU A 199 -20.57 -18.70 15.36
N PHE A 200 -20.06 -17.99 16.38
CA PHE A 200 -20.71 -17.85 17.68
C PHE A 200 -21.26 -16.42 17.81
N PRO A 201 -22.44 -16.26 18.44
CA PRO A 201 -23.01 -14.94 18.70
C PRO A 201 -22.04 -14.04 19.45
N ALA A 202 -22.08 -12.75 19.16
CA ALA A 202 -21.37 -11.76 19.94
C ALA A 202 -21.96 -11.69 21.36
N SER A 203 -21.08 -11.56 22.35
CA SER A 203 -21.44 -11.44 23.77
C SER A 203 -20.69 -10.27 24.41
N THR A 204 -21.26 -9.72 25.47
CA THR A 204 -20.64 -8.66 26.26
C THR A 204 -19.94 -9.25 27.49
N PHE A 205 -18.91 -8.57 27.97
CA PHE A 205 -18.21 -8.87 29.20
C PHE A 205 -17.82 -7.59 29.94
N THR A 206 -17.67 -7.67 31.26
CA THR A 206 -17.23 -6.53 32.09
C THR A 206 -15.72 -6.66 32.31
N ARG A 207 -14.97 -5.57 32.05
CA ARG A 207 -13.55 -5.48 32.33
C ARG A 207 -13.29 -5.18 33.80
N SER A 208 -12.01 -5.31 34.23
CA SER A 208 -11.59 -5.01 35.59
C SER A 208 -11.79 -3.54 36.00
N ASP A 209 -11.84 -2.63 35.01
CA ASP A 209 -12.14 -1.19 35.19
C ASP A 209 -13.64 -0.88 35.14
N MET A 210 -14.52 -1.88 35.23
CA MET A 210 -15.97 -1.81 35.15
C MET A 210 -16.51 -1.39 33.76
N SER A 211 -15.69 -1.16 32.76
CA SER A 211 -16.14 -0.90 31.39
C SER A 211 -16.66 -2.17 30.72
N THR A 212 -17.63 -2.01 29.81
CA THR A 212 -18.15 -3.12 29.00
C THR A 212 -17.31 -3.33 27.77
N GLY A 213 -17.02 -4.57 27.42
CA GLY A 213 -16.42 -4.97 26.16
C GLY A 213 -17.33 -5.93 25.39
N THR A 214 -17.13 -6.00 24.08
CA THR A 214 -17.84 -6.95 23.21
C THR A 214 -16.80 -7.95 22.66
N ILE A 215 -17.18 -9.21 22.63
CA ILE A 215 -16.37 -10.30 22.08
C ILE A 215 -17.23 -11.15 21.15
N MET A 216 -16.65 -11.55 20.04
CA MET A 216 -17.22 -12.50 19.09
C MET A 216 -16.19 -13.54 18.76
N ARG A 217 -16.60 -14.77 18.50
CA ARG A 217 -15.73 -15.86 18.11
C ARG A 217 -16.22 -16.55 16.87
N PHE A 218 -15.26 -17.04 16.06
CA PHE A 218 -15.56 -17.91 14.94
C PHE A 218 -14.34 -18.80 14.64
N THR A 219 -14.53 -19.85 13.88
CA THR A 219 -13.46 -20.72 13.38
C THR A 219 -13.18 -20.35 11.93
N LEU A 220 -11.93 -19.98 11.62
CA LEU A 220 -11.43 -19.74 10.26
C LEU A 220 -10.69 -20.99 9.80
N ALA A 221 -10.98 -21.43 8.57
CA ALA A 221 -10.32 -22.58 7.96
C ALA A 221 -9.70 -22.22 6.61
N ASP A 222 -8.51 -22.73 6.33
CA ASP A 222 -7.93 -22.82 5.01
C ASP A 222 -7.75 -24.30 4.60
N GLU A 223 -7.11 -24.56 3.48
CA GLU A 223 -6.85 -25.94 3.00
C GLU A 223 -5.86 -26.72 3.89
N THR A 224 -5.23 -26.09 4.87
CA THR A 224 -4.20 -26.68 5.73
C THR A 224 -4.64 -26.93 7.16
N GLY A 225 -5.74 -26.28 7.60
CA GLY A 225 -6.22 -26.44 8.95
C GLY A 225 -7.26 -25.40 9.37
N GLU A 226 -7.49 -25.35 10.68
CA GLU A 226 -8.47 -24.45 11.31
C GLU A 226 -7.84 -23.70 12.48
N ILE A 227 -8.26 -22.45 12.68
CA ILE A 227 -7.83 -21.62 13.80
C ILE A 227 -9.02 -20.87 14.42
N PRO A 228 -9.16 -20.86 15.76
CA PRO A 228 -10.11 -19.99 16.43
C PRO A 228 -9.73 -18.52 16.22
N VAL A 229 -10.72 -17.69 15.92
CA VAL A 229 -10.58 -16.24 15.79
C VAL A 229 -11.40 -15.55 16.86
N VAL A 230 -10.78 -14.63 17.58
CA VAL A 230 -11.39 -13.83 18.64
C VAL A 230 -11.43 -12.38 18.20
N VAL A 231 -12.62 -11.84 18.07
CA VAL A 231 -12.86 -10.46 17.63
C VAL A 231 -13.28 -9.61 18.82
N TRP A 232 -12.75 -8.39 18.90
CA TRP A 232 -12.93 -7.51 20.06
C TRP A 232 -13.66 -6.20 19.74
N ASN A 233 -14.53 -5.80 20.66
CA ASN A 233 -15.19 -4.49 20.74
C ASN A 233 -15.92 -4.09 19.44
N GLU A 234 -15.65 -2.89 18.89
CA GLU A 234 -16.29 -2.35 17.70
C GLU A 234 -16.23 -3.31 16.49
N LYS A 235 -15.11 -4.03 16.32
CA LYS A 235 -15.01 -5.05 15.26
C LYS A 235 -15.92 -6.24 15.49
N ALA A 236 -16.15 -6.63 16.74
CA ALA A 236 -17.10 -7.68 17.07
C ALA A 236 -18.55 -7.27 16.78
N GLU A 237 -18.90 -6.01 17.04
CA GLU A 237 -20.21 -5.46 16.75
C GLU A 237 -20.44 -5.30 15.24
N GLU A 238 -19.40 -4.84 14.50
CA GLU A 238 -19.43 -4.70 13.04
C GLU A 238 -19.63 -6.06 12.35
N LEU A 239 -18.76 -7.03 12.66
CA LEU A 239 -18.80 -8.36 12.04
C LEU A 239 -20.01 -9.18 12.48
N GLY A 240 -20.47 -9.02 13.73
CA GLY A 240 -21.65 -9.70 14.25
C GLY A 240 -22.94 -9.41 13.47
N LYS A 241 -23.01 -8.30 12.73
CA LYS A 241 -24.15 -7.93 11.89
C LYS A 241 -24.12 -8.52 10.49
N SER A 242 -22.94 -8.84 9.98
CA SER A 242 -22.72 -9.15 8.55
C SER A 242 -22.08 -10.50 8.29
N LEU A 243 -21.29 -11.02 9.23
CA LEU A 243 -20.53 -12.25 9.03
C LEU A 243 -21.45 -13.47 9.02
N LYS A 244 -21.22 -14.38 8.08
CA LYS A 244 -21.99 -15.62 7.91
C LYS A 244 -21.05 -16.82 7.84
N ILE A 245 -21.58 -17.99 8.18
CA ILE A 245 -20.91 -19.27 7.91
C ILE A 245 -20.71 -19.40 6.40
N ASN A 246 -19.57 -19.95 6.00
CA ASN A 246 -19.06 -20.06 4.64
C ASN A 246 -18.66 -18.74 3.97
N ALA A 247 -18.68 -17.62 4.69
CA ALA A 247 -18.08 -16.38 4.19
C ALA A 247 -16.56 -16.54 4.06
N ASN A 248 -15.99 -15.96 3.01
CA ASN A 248 -14.56 -15.90 2.82
C ASN A 248 -14.01 -14.63 3.47
N LEU A 249 -12.94 -14.78 4.22
CA LEU A 249 -12.30 -13.69 4.97
C LEU A 249 -10.85 -13.50 4.60
N GLN A 250 -10.46 -12.24 4.56
CA GLN A 250 -9.07 -11.81 4.61
C GLN A 250 -8.85 -11.01 5.90
N LEU A 251 -7.90 -11.47 6.72
CA LEU A 251 -7.49 -10.78 7.94
C LEU A 251 -6.07 -10.25 7.73
N VAL A 252 -5.91 -8.93 7.72
CA VAL A 252 -4.61 -8.30 7.56
C VAL A 252 -4.14 -7.79 8.91
N ASN A 253 -2.96 -8.24 9.36
CA ASN A 253 -2.36 -7.87 10.62
C ASN A 253 -3.14 -8.43 11.85
N ALA A 254 -3.58 -9.68 11.79
CA ALA A 254 -4.17 -10.39 12.93
C ALA A 254 -3.10 -10.79 13.95
N LYS A 255 -3.35 -10.58 15.23
CA LYS A 255 -2.39 -10.89 16.29
C LYS A 255 -2.55 -12.35 16.74
N ILE A 256 -1.47 -13.13 16.76
CA ILE A 256 -1.49 -14.50 17.30
C ILE A 256 -1.25 -14.47 18.80
N LYS A 257 -2.07 -15.22 19.54
CA LYS A 257 -1.93 -15.44 20.97
C LYS A 257 -2.19 -16.89 21.32
N GLU A 258 -1.62 -17.31 22.41
CA GLU A 258 -1.95 -18.59 23.05
C GLU A 258 -3.06 -18.37 24.08
N ASN A 259 -4.10 -19.19 24.06
CA ASN A 259 -5.14 -19.17 25.07
C ASN A 259 -4.73 -19.94 26.34
N THR A 260 -5.59 -19.93 27.35
CA THR A 260 -5.35 -20.59 28.63
C THR A 260 -5.14 -22.11 28.54
N ASN A 261 -5.58 -22.73 27.44
CA ASN A 261 -5.44 -24.18 27.19
C ASN A 261 -4.23 -24.49 26.29
N GLY A 262 -3.34 -23.52 26.03
CA GLY A 262 -2.16 -23.70 25.20
C GLY A 262 -2.43 -23.75 23.70
N LYS A 263 -3.66 -23.44 23.24
CA LYS A 263 -4.00 -23.39 21.81
C LYS A 263 -3.79 -22.00 21.25
N LEU A 264 -3.32 -21.92 19.99
CA LEU A 264 -3.16 -20.67 19.29
C LEU A 264 -4.51 -20.14 18.79
N GLU A 265 -4.71 -18.83 18.92
CA GLU A 265 -5.89 -18.09 18.45
C GLU A 265 -5.44 -16.85 17.68
N ALA A 266 -6.18 -16.47 16.64
CA ALA A 266 -6.00 -15.21 15.95
C ALA A 266 -6.91 -14.14 16.56
N HIS A 267 -6.35 -13.01 16.97
CA HIS A 267 -7.07 -11.90 17.57
C HIS A 267 -7.25 -10.76 16.58
N VAL A 268 -8.49 -10.35 16.39
CA VAL A 268 -8.94 -9.24 15.54
C VAL A 268 -9.34 -8.06 16.43
N ASN A 269 -8.73 -6.91 16.21
CA ASN A 269 -9.02 -5.67 16.92
C ASN A 269 -8.97 -4.47 15.98
N SER A 270 -8.97 -3.24 16.49
CA SER A 270 -8.93 -2.01 15.70
C SER A 270 -7.67 -1.85 14.81
N TYR A 271 -6.65 -2.68 14.98
CA TYR A 271 -5.42 -2.72 14.17
C TYR A 271 -5.43 -3.84 13.12
N THR A 272 -6.51 -4.61 13.07
CA THR A 272 -6.71 -5.68 12.08
C THR A 272 -7.68 -5.20 11.03
N TYR A 273 -7.30 -5.24 9.77
CA TYR A 273 -8.23 -5.04 8.67
C TYR A 273 -8.91 -6.36 8.35
N VAL A 274 -10.22 -6.30 8.16
CA VAL A 274 -11.05 -7.46 7.83
C VAL A 274 -11.81 -7.15 6.55
N GLU A 275 -11.66 -8.01 5.58
CA GLU A 275 -12.44 -8.00 4.35
C GLU A 275 -13.25 -9.29 4.24
N VAL A 276 -14.55 -9.13 3.99
CA VAL A 276 -15.49 -10.23 3.79
C VAL A 276 -15.83 -10.27 2.30
N SER A 277 -15.63 -11.39 1.64
CA SER A 277 -15.97 -11.57 0.24
C SER A 277 -16.84 -12.81 0.03
N GLU A 278 -17.70 -12.77 -0.99
CA GLU A 278 -18.47 -13.95 -1.40
C GLU A 278 -17.63 -14.93 -2.22
N ARG A 279 -16.47 -14.50 -2.74
CA ARG A 279 -15.52 -15.31 -3.49
C ARG A 279 -14.10 -15.12 -2.91
N LEU A 280 -13.34 -16.21 -2.81
CA LEU A 280 -11.90 -16.14 -2.61
C LEU A 280 -11.27 -15.79 -3.97
N ASP A 281 -10.89 -14.55 -4.16
CA ASP A 281 -9.98 -14.17 -5.25
C ASP A 281 -8.56 -14.49 -4.78
N PHE A 282 -8.02 -15.59 -5.30
CA PHE A 282 -6.65 -16.05 -5.06
C PHE A 282 -5.67 -15.52 -6.13
#